data_9f71cdb2147bddc6673a6e753cf7ddce
#
_entry.id   9f71cdb2147bddc6673a6e753cf7ddce
#
_cell.length_a   1.000
_cell.length_b   1.000
_cell.length_c   1.000
_cell.angle_alpha   90.00
_cell.angle_beta   90.00
_cell.angle_gamma   90.00
#
_symmetry.space_group_name_H-M   'P 1'
#
loop_
_entity.id
_entity.type
_entity.pdbx_description
1 polymer ?
#
loop_
_entity_poly.entity_id
_entity_poly.type
_entity_poly.pdbx_seq_one_letter_code
_entity_poly.pdbx_strand_id
1 'polypeptide(L)'
;SFITGTLGQYFTFRSFCPEMAIGLGTPRETLRLVQKQDGIHCIGNKTPSLDVTDRMIRNAEEQHSWQQELCGYILKKDSPSCGMERVRVYKGDMPERNGTGLYARVLMENFPNLPVEEEGRLGDPVLRENFIKRVFVFRHWKDLVAEGLTTHKLMDFHAQYKFVLMSHDQNRARALGRRLAEASGEPVEETAEWYFAELMAILKIRATRKNHVNVLQHLQGFLKNEIDSEDKQELAETIDKYRIQLLPLIVPITLLRHHFRRHPHEFIDRTKYLDPHPAELMLLNTL
;
A
#
# COMPACT_ATOMS: atom_id res chain seq x y z
N SER A 1 -18.67 -0.45 -10.05
CA SER A 1 -17.69 -1.24 -9.28
C SER A 1 -17.15 -0.42 -8.12
N PHE A 2 -16.55 -1.06 -7.14
CA PHE A 2 -15.89 -0.36 -6.02
C PHE A 2 -14.85 0.66 -6.51
N ILE A 3 -14.05 0.28 -7.50
CA ILE A 3 -13.01 1.15 -8.07
C ILE A 3 -13.61 2.41 -8.70
N THR A 4 -14.54 2.28 -9.65
CA THR A 4 -15.08 3.44 -10.38
C THR A 4 -16.14 4.21 -9.60
N GLY A 5 -16.84 3.58 -8.67
CA GLY A 5 -17.87 4.22 -7.83
C GLY A 5 -17.26 4.83 -6.57
N THR A 6 -16.87 3.99 -5.62
CA THR A 6 -16.44 4.46 -4.29
C THR A 6 -15.07 5.16 -4.36
N LEU A 7 -14.06 4.52 -4.94
CA LEU A 7 -12.73 5.13 -4.99
C LEU A 7 -12.66 6.36 -5.90
N GLY A 8 -13.52 6.45 -6.91
CA GLY A 8 -13.59 7.63 -7.80
C GLY A 8 -13.99 8.94 -7.11
N GLN A 9 -14.51 8.87 -5.88
CA GLN A 9 -14.81 10.07 -5.07
C GLN A 9 -13.56 10.62 -4.35
N TYR A 10 -12.52 9.80 -4.19
CA TYR A 10 -11.31 10.13 -3.43
C TYR A 10 -10.05 10.19 -4.30
N PHE A 11 -10.07 9.56 -5.46
CA PHE A 11 -8.92 9.47 -6.36
C PHE A 11 -9.28 9.91 -7.77
N THR A 12 -8.39 10.67 -8.38
CA THR A 12 -8.43 10.94 -9.81
C THR A 12 -7.77 9.78 -10.55
N PHE A 13 -8.51 9.12 -11.45
CA PHE A 13 -8.01 8.00 -12.22
C PHE A 13 -7.51 8.44 -13.60
N ARG A 14 -6.35 7.90 -13.97
CA ARG A 14 -5.84 7.92 -15.33
C ARG A 14 -5.83 6.49 -15.86
N SER A 15 -6.66 6.21 -16.87
CA SER A 15 -6.68 4.89 -17.52
C SER A 15 -5.58 4.80 -18.56
N PHE A 16 -4.88 3.65 -18.58
CA PHE A 16 -3.84 3.35 -19.55
C PHE A 16 -3.88 1.87 -19.94
N CYS A 17 -3.76 1.58 -21.23
CA CYS A 17 -3.66 0.21 -21.73
C CYS A 17 -2.38 0.07 -22.55
N PRO A 18 -1.36 -0.65 -22.04
CA PRO A 18 -0.09 -0.80 -22.73
C PRO A 18 -0.21 -1.54 -24.07
N GLU A 19 -1.17 -2.46 -24.22
CA GLU A 19 -1.41 -3.16 -25.47
C GLU A 19 -1.99 -2.23 -26.56
N MET A 20 -2.83 -1.27 -26.16
CA MET A 20 -3.30 -0.22 -27.07
C MET A 20 -2.17 0.75 -27.46
N ALA A 21 -1.37 1.13 -26.46
CA ALA A 21 -0.28 2.08 -26.66
C ALA A 21 0.79 1.58 -27.64
N ILE A 22 1.03 0.26 -27.69
CA ILE A 22 1.93 -0.36 -28.70
C ILE A 22 1.25 -0.64 -30.04
N GLY A 23 0.04 -0.16 -30.27
CA GLY A 23 -0.64 -0.22 -31.57
C GLY A 23 -1.36 -1.53 -31.90
N LEU A 24 -1.70 -2.37 -30.90
CA LEU A 24 -2.44 -3.62 -31.18
C LEU A 24 -3.93 -3.41 -31.51
N GLY A 25 -4.49 -2.24 -31.17
CA GLY A 25 -5.88 -1.92 -31.45
C GLY A 25 -6.91 -2.78 -30.69
N THR A 26 -8.18 -2.68 -31.10
CA THR A 26 -9.30 -3.52 -30.67
C THR A 26 -10.27 -3.75 -31.82
N PRO A 27 -10.77 -4.97 -32.07
CA PRO A 27 -10.43 -6.21 -31.37
C PRO A 27 -9.01 -6.70 -31.72
N ARG A 28 -8.40 -7.44 -30.78
CA ARG A 28 -7.07 -8.04 -30.97
C ARG A 28 -7.03 -9.48 -30.49
N GLU A 29 -6.07 -10.25 -30.96
CA GLU A 29 -5.81 -11.57 -30.40
C GLU A 29 -5.26 -11.44 -28.97
N THR A 30 -5.49 -12.48 -28.17
CA THR A 30 -4.91 -12.56 -26.83
C THR A 30 -3.42 -12.82 -26.90
N LEU A 31 -2.68 -12.23 -25.96
CA LEU A 31 -1.24 -12.46 -25.80
C LEU A 31 -0.99 -13.50 -24.69
N ARG A 32 0.20 -14.11 -24.72
CA ARG A 32 0.72 -14.98 -23.66
C ARG A 32 2.20 -14.77 -23.43
N LEU A 33 2.65 -15.07 -22.20
CA LEU A 33 4.08 -15.12 -21.89
C LEU A 33 4.63 -16.51 -22.18
N VAL A 34 5.79 -16.56 -22.83
CA VAL A 34 6.47 -17.80 -23.20
C VAL A 34 7.93 -17.70 -22.76
N GLN A 35 8.44 -18.75 -22.10
CA GLN A 35 9.85 -18.87 -21.79
C GLN A 35 10.62 -19.32 -23.04
N LYS A 36 11.52 -18.48 -23.52
CA LYS A 36 12.50 -18.81 -24.56
C LYS A 36 13.91 -18.91 -23.95
N GLN A 37 14.91 -19.21 -24.79
CA GLN A 37 16.30 -19.36 -24.34
C GLN A 37 16.89 -18.04 -23.81
N ASP A 38 16.49 -16.93 -24.39
CA ASP A 38 16.92 -15.55 -24.08
C ASP A 38 16.03 -14.82 -23.07
N GLY A 39 14.94 -15.44 -22.60
CA GLY A 39 14.09 -14.84 -21.58
C GLY A 39 12.59 -15.09 -21.75
N ILE A 40 11.78 -14.28 -21.06
CA ILE A 40 10.33 -14.32 -21.17
C ILE A 40 9.88 -13.37 -22.29
N HIS A 41 9.16 -13.93 -23.25
CA HIS A 41 8.58 -13.21 -24.37
C HIS A 41 7.05 -13.09 -24.26
N CYS A 42 6.51 -11.99 -24.75
CA CYS A 42 5.06 -11.77 -24.90
C CYS A 42 4.69 -11.90 -26.36
N ILE A 43 3.97 -12.98 -26.68
CA ILE A 43 3.64 -13.33 -28.09
C ILE A 43 2.14 -13.49 -28.29
N GLY A 44 1.70 -13.41 -29.54
CA GLY A 44 0.33 -13.72 -29.94
C GLY A 44 -0.03 -15.19 -29.70
N ASN A 45 -1.24 -15.45 -29.22
CA ASN A 45 -1.73 -16.82 -29.02
C ASN A 45 -1.98 -17.57 -30.34
N LYS A 46 -2.53 -16.86 -31.33
CA LYS A 46 -2.84 -17.41 -32.67
C LYS A 46 -1.68 -17.21 -33.63
N THR A 47 -0.91 -16.15 -33.43
CA THR A 47 0.18 -15.72 -34.28
C THR A 47 1.50 -15.68 -33.50
N PRO A 48 2.20 -16.82 -33.29
CA PRO A 48 3.44 -16.86 -32.49
C PRO A 48 4.56 -15.97 -33.03
N SER A 49 4.51 -15.58 -34.30
CA SER A 49 5.42 -14.62 -34.92
C SER A 49 5.16 -13.18 -34.51
N LEU A 50 3.99 -12.88 -33.93
CA LEU A 50 3.69 -11.60 -33.33
C LEU A 50 4.36 -11.55 -31.94
N ASP A 51 5.61 -11.15 -31.89
CA ASP A 51 6.36 -10.92 -30.66
C ASP A 51 6.34 -9.42 -30.35
N VAL A 52 5.78 -9.06 -29.20
CA VAL A 52 5.61 -7.68 -28.76
C VAL A 52 6.49 -7.31 -27.57
N THR A 53 7.42 -8.19 -27.20
CA THR A 53 8.27 -8.07 -26.01
C THR A 53 8.97 -6.71 -25.94
N ASP A 54 9.78 -6.40 -26.94
CA ASP A 54 10.59 -5.16 -26.94
C ASP A 54 9.73 -3.90 -27.04
N ARG A 55 8.60 -3.98 -27.79
CA ARG A 55 7.66 -2.86 -27.90
C ARG A 55 6.99 -2.58 -26.54
N MET A 56 6.64 -3.65 -25.81
CA MET A 56 6.00 -3.54 -24.50
C MET A 56 6.94 -2.96 -23.45
N ILE A 57 8.19 -3.43 -23.42
CA ILE A 57 9.22 -2.93 -22.49
C ILE A 57 9.52 -1.46 -22.79
N ARG A 58 9.81 -1.12 -24.04
CA ARG A 58 10.06 0.26 -24.46
C ARG A 58 8.90 1.19 -24.13
N ASN A 59 7.69 0.76 -24.45
CA ASN A 59 6.50 1.55 -24.09
C ASN A 59 6.38 1.78 -22.59
N ALA A 60 6.71 0.78 -21.76
CA ALA A 60 6.67 0.94 -20.30
C ALA A 60 7.70 1.99 -19.82
N GLU A 61 8.89 2.01 -20.38
CA GLU A 61 9.93 2.99 -20.09
C GLU A 61 9.54 4.41 -20.54
N GLU A 62 8.92 4.56 -21.71
CA GLU A 62 8.42 5.82 -22.24
C GLU A 62 7.33 6.46 -21.35
N GLN A 63 6.62 5.66 -20.54
CA GLN A 63 5.58 6.17 -19.63
C GLN A 63 6.15 6.74 -18.33
N HIS A 64 7.42 6.64 -18.05
CA HIS A 64 8.06 7.02 -16.79
C HIS A 64 7.67 8.42 -16.30
N SER A 65 7.64 9.41 -17.19
CA SER A 65 7.41 10.82 -16.84
C SER A 65 6.07 11.07 -16.13
N TRP A 66 4.97 10.46 -16.59
CA TRP A 66 3.70 10.61 -15.91
C TRP A 66 3.46 9.59 -14.79
N GLN A 67 4.12 8.43 -14.86
CA GLN A 67 4.03 7.41 -13.81
C GLN A 67 4.60 7.91 -12.48
N GLN A 68 5.64 8.73 -12.51
CA GLN A 68 6.22 9.34 -11.31
C GLN A 68 5.25 10.29 -10.58
N GLU A 69 4.18 10.77 -11.25
CA GLU A 69 3.16 11.60 -10.62
C GLU A 69 2.15 10.78 -9.80
N LEU A 70 2.07 9.47 -10.03
CA LEU A 70 1.11 8.58 -9.40
C LEU A 70 1.36 8.40 -7.90
N CYS A 71 0.30 8.09 -7.16
CA CYS A 71 0.34 7.64 -5.78
C CYS A 71 -0.05 6.15 -5.61
N GLY A 72 -0.50 5.51 -6.68
CA GLY A 72 -0.81 4.10 -6.72
C GLY A 72 -1.16 3.64 -8.14
N TYR A 73 -1.11 2.34 -8.37
CA TYR A 73 -1.46 1.74 -9.66
C TYR A 73 -2.33 0.50 -9.47
N ILE A 74 -3.44 0.41 -10.19
CA ILE A 74 -4.31 -0.77 -10.21
C ILE A 74 -4.12 -1.48 -11.53
N LEU A 75 -3.61 -2.69 -11.47
CA LEU A 75 -3.26 -3.53 -12.61
C LEU A 75 -4.37 -4.53 -12.95
N LYS A 76 -4.39 -4.97 -14.22
CA LYS A 76 -5.28 -6.02 -14.70
C LYS A 76 -4.73 -7.39 -14.34
N LYS A 77 -5.50 -8.17 -13.56
CA LYS A 77 -5.13 -9.53 -13.15
C LYS A 77 -4.94 -10.48 -14.34
N ASP A 78 -4.01 -11.43 -14.18
CA ASP A 78 -3.71 -12.51 -15.14
C ASP A 78 -3.32 -12.02 -16.56
N SER A 79 -3.06 -10.73 -16.76
CA SER A 79 -2.67 -10.17 -18.06
C SER A 79 -1.17 -10.35 -18.32
N PRO A 80 -0.76 -10.80 -19.54
CA PRO A 80 0.65 -10.93 -19.91
C PRO A 80 1.38 -9.58 -20.00
N SER A 81 0.64 -8.49 -20.10
CA SER A 81 1.17 -7.12 -20.06
C SER A 81 1.09 -6.51 -18.67
N CYS A 82 -0.04 -6.64 -17.95
CA CYS A 82 -0.36 -5.90 -16.74
C CYS A 82 -0.45 -6.74 -15.47
N GLY A 83 -0.39 -8.07 -15.52
CA GLY A 83 -0.51 -8.89 -14.31
C GLY A 83 0.65 -8.64 -13.34
N MET A 84 0.34 -8.36 -12.07
CA MET A 84 1.34 -8.04 -11.06
C MET A 84 2.18 -9.25 -10.68
N GLU A 85 1.52 -10.40 -10.53
CA GLU A 85 2.15 -11.64 -10.08
C GLU A 85 1.38 -12.87 -10.59
N ARG A 86 2.01 -14.05 -10.60
CA ARG A 86 1.40 -15.33 -10.94
C ARG A 86 0.77 -15.37 -12.34
N VAL A 87 1.24 -14.54 -13.25
CA VAL A 87 0.88 -14.62 -14.68
C VAL A 87 1.40 -15.95 -15.25
N ARG A 88 0.61 -16.55 -16.12
CA ARG A 88 0.99 -17.80 -16.77
C ARG A 88 2.16 -17.58 -17.74
N VAL A 89 3.26 -18.29 -17.53
CA VAL A 89 4.39 -18.38 -18.44
C VAL A 89 4.42 -19.80 -19.02
N TYR A 90 4.36 -19.91 -20.33
CA TYR A 90 4.36 -21.19 -21.02
C TYR A 90 5.79 -21.65 -21.30
N LYS A 91 6.11 -22.88 -20.88
CA LYS A 91 7.32 -23.60 -21.23
C LYS A 91 6.89 -24.84 -22.04
N GLY A 92 6.96 -24.75 -23.37
CA GLY A 92 6.20 -25.67 -24.24
C GLY A 92 4.70 -25.49 -24.03
N ASP A 93 3.95 -26.58 -23.86
CA ASP A 93 2.50 -26.56 -23.65
C ASP A 93 2.05 -26.42 -22.19
N MET A 94 2.98 -26.48 -21.26
CA MET A 94 2.70 -26.44 -19.83
C MET A 94 2.86 -25.01 -19.28
N PRO A 95 1.81 -24.39 -18.71
CA PRO A 95 1.89 -23.09 -18.06
C PRO A 95 2.32 -23.19 -16.59
N GLU A 96 3.31 -22.42 -16.22
CA GLU A 96 3.66 -22.14 -14.82
C GLU A 96 3.09 -20.79 -14.40
N ARG A 97 2.61 -20.69 -13.14
CA ARG A 97 2.08 -19.43 -12.58
C ARG A 97 3.15 -18.70 -11.76
N ASN A 98 4.19 -18.23 -12.41
CA ASN A 98 5.35 -17.59 -11.78
C ASN A 98 5.76 -16.27 -12.47
N GLY A 99 5.04 -15.85 -13.50
CA GLY A 99 5.36 -14.67 -14.28
C GLY A 99 4.77 -13.37 -13.72
N THR A 100 5.28 -12.28 -14.28
CA THR A 100 4.78 -10.91 -14.15
C THR A 100 4.58 -10.35 -15.57
N GLY A 101 3.52 -9.61 -15.79
CA GLY A 101 3.27 -8.92 -17.05
C GLY A 101 4.42 -7.96 -17.40
N LEU A 102 4.83 -7.88 -18.66
CA LEU A 102 6.05 -7.16 -19.02
C LEU A 102 6.00 -5.67 -18.68
N TYR A 103 4.86 -5.01 -18.94
CA TYR A 103 4.65 -3.62 -18.54
C TYR A 103 4.64 -3.45 -17.01
N ALA A 104 3.93 -4.34 -16.31
CA ALA A 104 3.84 -4.29 -14.84
C ALA A 104 5.22 -4.49 -14.20
N ARG A 105 6.05 -5.36 -14.77
CA ARG A 105 7.43 -5.59 -14.31
C ARG A 105 8.25 -4.31 -14.36
N VAL A 106 8.33 -3.66 -15.54
CA VAL A 106 9.08 -2.41 -15.72
C VAL A 106 8.56 -1.30 -14.81
N LEU A 107 7.23 -1.15 -14.69
CA LEU A 107 6.62 -0.20 -13.75
C LEU A 107 7.09 -0.43 -12.31
N MET A 108 7.07 -1.67 -11.83
CA MET A 108 7.45 -1.99 -10.45
C MET A 108 8.95 -1.92 -10.21
N GLU A 109 9.77 -2.16 -11.23
CA GLU A 109 11.23 -1.99 -11.19
C GLU A 109 11.60 -0.48 -11.12
N ASN A 110 10.95 0.35 -11.93
CA ASN A 110 11.19 1.80 -11.94
C ASN A 110 10.65 2.50 -10.69
N PHE A 111 9.56 2.00 -10.11
CA PHE A 111 8.88 2.59 -8.95
C PHE A 111 8.67 1.56 -7.83
N PRO A 112 9.73 1.05 -7.17
CA PRO A 112 9.63 -0.07 -6.21
C PRO A 112 8.80 0.26 -4.98
N ASN A 113 8.65 1.54 -4.64
CA ASN A 113 7.87 2.02 -3.51
C ASN A 113 6.41 2.38 -3.87
N LEU A 114 6.08 2.46 -5.17
CA LEU A 114 4.71 2.77 -5.60
C LEU A 114 3.74 1.69 -5.12
N PRO A 115 2.63 2.05 -4.47
CA PRO A 115 1.55 1.11 -4.18
C PRO A 115 0.97 0.53 -5.47
N VAL A 116 1.13 -0.76 -5.67
CA VAL A 116 0.57 -1.51 -6.81
C VAL A 116 -0.33 -2.61 -6.28
N GLU A 117 -1.48 -2.86 -6.94
CA GLU A 117 -2.39 -3.96 -6.63
C GLU A 117 -3.18 -4.37 -7.89
N GLU A 118 -3.70 -5.58 -7.93
CA GLU A 118 -4.58 -6.04 -9.00
C GLU A 118 -6.06 -5.77 -8.69
N GLU A 119 -6.85 -5.39 -9.70
CA GLU A 119 -8.27 -5.08 -9.53
C GLU A 119 -9.06 -6.23 -8.94
N GLY A 120 -8.71 -7.47 -9.30
CA GLY A 120 -9.36 -8.67 -8.77
C GLY A 120 -9.07 -8.90 -7.28
N ARG A 121 -7.90 -8.48 -6.79
CA ARG A 121 -7.49 -8.62 -5.37
C ARG A 121 -8.11 -7.54 -4.49
N LEU A 122 -8.52 -6.41 -5.04
CA LEU A 122 -9.25 -5.37 -4.31
C LEU A 122 -10.67 -5.80 -3.90
N GLY A 123 -11.14 -6.98 -4.34
CA GLY A 123 -12.32 -7.64 -3.79
C GLY A 123 -12.13 -8.12 -2.34
N ASP A 124 -10.90 -8.49 -1.95
CA ASP A 124 -10.54 -8.84 -0.57
C ASP A 124 -10.47 -7.55 0.27
N PRO A 125 -11.28 -7.41 1.34
CA PRO A 125 -11.32 -6.19 2.14
C PRO A 125 -9.98 -5.86 2.81
N VAL A 126 -9.20 -6.87 3.21
CA VAL A 126 -7.91 -6.68 3.90
C VAL A 126 -6.85 -6.16 2.92
N LEU A 127 -6.80 -6.75 1.70
CA LEU A 127 -5.88 -6.28 0.65
C LEU A 127 -6.25 -4.89 0.18
N ARG A 128 -7.54 -4.63 0.02
CA ARG A 128 -8.08 -3.33 -0.37
C ARG A 128 -7.71 -2.25 0.64
N GLU A 129 -7.93 -2.50 1.94
CA GLU A 129 -7.56 -1.57 3.00
C GLU A 129 -6.04 -1.31 3.01
N ASN A 130 -5.23 -2.35 2.92
CA ASN A 130 -3.78 -2.23 2.87
C ASN A 130 -3.32 -1.39 1.67
N PHE A 131 -3.87 -1.64 0.48
CA PHE A 131 -3.54 -0.88 -0.72
C PHE A 131 -3.90 0.61 -0.56
N ILE A 132 -5.12 0.91 -0.14
CA ILE A 132 -5.61 2.29 0.03
C ILE A 132 -4.77 3.03 1.08
N LYS A 133 -4.48 2.40 2.21
CA LYS A 133 -3.61 2.96 3.26
C LYS A 133 -2.23 3.34 2.69
N ARG A 134 -1.61 2.45 1.91
CA ARG A 134 -0.33 2.73 1.26
C ARG A 134 -0.41 3.91 0.29
N VAL A 135 -1.50 4.05 -0.46
CA VAL A 135 -1.72 5.18 -1.38
C VAL A 135 -1.78 6.51 -0.62
N PHE A 136 -2.51 6.58 0.51
CA PHE A 136 -2.57 7.79 1.34
C PHE A 136 -1.22 8.13 1.97
N VAL A 137 -0.48 7.13 2.48
CA VAL A 137 0.87 7.34 3.02
C VAL A 137 1.82 7.85 1.93
N PHE A 138 1.77 7.24 0.75
CA PHE A 138 2.59 7.63 -0.40
C PHE A 138 2.29 9.06 -0.86
N ARG A 139 1.01 9.44 -0.90
CA ARG A 139 0.60 10.81 -1.23
C ARG A 139 1.13 11.81 -0.20
N HIS A 140 0.91 11.55 1.10
CA HIS A 140 1.40 12.43 2.16
C HIS A 140 2.94 12.58 2.13
N TRP A 141 3.66 11.49 1.80
CA TRP A 141 5.10 11.58 1.59
C TRP A 141 5.48 12.49 0.43
N LYS A 142 4.79 12.37 -0.70
CA LYS A 142 5.05 13.25 -1.86
C LYS A 142 4.78 14.72 -1.54
N ASP A 143 3.72 15.00 -0.81
CA ASP A 143 3.39 16.36 -0.37
C ASP A 143 4.47 16.90 0.56
N LEU A 144 4.94 16.10 1.52
CA LEU A 144 6.03 16.45 2.43
C LEU A 144 7.32 16.80 1.68
N VAL A 145 7.70 15.98 0.69
CA VAL A 145 8.89 16.21 -0.14
C VAL A 145 8.73 17.48 -0.99
N ALA A 146 7.56 17.72 -1.56
CA ALA A 146 7.27 18.90 -2.37
C ALA A 146 7.32 20.20 -1.55
N GLU A 147 6.95 20.16 -0.26
CA GLU A 147 7.05 21.27 0.68
C GLU A 147 8.47 21.57 1.18
N GLY A 148 9.44 20.81 0.75
CA GLY A 148 10.81 20.85 1.22
C GLY A 148 11.04 20.05 2.48
N LEU A 149 11.85 18.99 2.34
CA LEU A 149 12.17 18.05 3.40
C LEU A 149 13.17 18.64 4.38
N THR A 150 12.96 18.40 5.68
CA THR A 150 13.89 18.68 6.77
C THR A 150 13.92 17.52 7.74
N THR A 151 14.99 17.37 8.51
CA THR A 151 15.08 16.33 9.55
C THR A 151 13.90 16.40 10.53
N HIS A 152 13.49 17.62 10.93
CA HIS A 152 12.33 17.80 11.80
C HIS A 152 11.03 17.28 11.17
N LYS A 153 10.74 17.65 9.92
CA LYS A 153 9.56 17.19 9.19
C LYS A 153 9.56 15.66 9.01
N LEU A 154 10.73 15.06 8.76
CA LEU A 154 10.88 13.62 8.63
C LEU A 154 10.60 12.90 9.96
N MET A 155 11.11 13.43 11.07
CA MET A 155 10.84 12.91 12.41
C MET A 155 9.36 13.04 12.79
N ASP A 156 8.72 14.17 12.46
CA ASP A 156 7.29 14.38 12.69
C ASP A 156 6.44 13.41 11.85
N PHE A 157 6.79 13.24 10.57
CA PHE A 157 6.15 12.24 9.71
C PHE A 157 6.24 10.82 10.31
N HIS A 158 7.43 10.42 10.79
CA HIS A 158 7.59 9.14 11.48
C HIS A 158 6.70 9.04 12.73
N ALA A 159 6.66 10.09 13.55
CA ALA A 159 5.82 10.12 14.76
C ALA A 159 4.34 9.93 14.41
N GLN A 160 3.84 10.56 13.34
CA GLN A 160 2.47 10.42 12.87
C GLN A 160 2.15 8.98 12.42
N TYR A 161 3.08 8.28 11.79
CA TYR A 161 2.87 6.93 11.25
C TYR A 161 3.37 5.79 12.14
N LYS A 162 4.01 6.07 13.28
CA LYS A 162 4.57 5.07 14.19
C LYS A 162 3.60 3.94 14.53
N PHE A 163 2.39 4.26 14.95
CA PHE A 163 1.39 3.25 15.32
C PHE A 163 0.82 2.50 14.10
N VAL A 164 0.74 3.14 12.95
CA VAL A 164 0.41 2.48 11.69
C VAL A 164 1.47 1.43 11.39
N LEU A 165 2.75 1.79 11.39
CA LEU A 165 3.86 0.86 11.16
C LEU A 165 3.87 -0.30 12.16
N MET A 166 3.67 -0.02 13.45
CA MET A 166 3.60 -1.03 14.50
C MET A 166 2.45 -2.03 14.29
N SER A 167 1.34 -1.62 13.67
CA SER A 167 0.25 -2.55 13.34
C SER A 167 0.62 -3.54 12.23
N HIS A 168 1.60 -3.22 11.39
CA HIS A 168 2.12 -4.10 10.35
C HIS A 168 3.27 -4.98 10.86
N ASP A 169 4.33 -4.38 11.38
CA ASP A 169 5.49 -5.09 11.97
C ASP A 169 6.12 -4.26 13.09
N GLN A 170 5.96 -4.70 14.34
CA GLN A 170 6.47 -3.98 15.50
C GLN A 170 7.99 -3.91 15.55
N ASN A 171 8.67 -4.99 15.16
CA ASN A 171 10.13 -5.07 15.26
C ASN A 171 10.78 -4.17 14.21
N ARG A 172 10.32 -4.25 12.96
CA ARG A 172 10.79 -3.37 11.89
C ARG A 172 10.43 -1.91 12.14
N ALA A 173 9.23 -1.61 12.66
CA ALA A 173 8.83 -0.25 13.02
C ALA A 173 9.75 0.35 14.10
N ARG A 174 10.10 -0.43 15.14
CA ARG A 174 11.05 0.01 16.18
C ARG A 174 12.47 0.19 15.63
N ALA A 175 12.92 -0.73 14.78
CA ALA A 175 14.24 -0.63 14.13
C ALA A 175 14.33 0.61 13.24
N LEU A 176 13.29 0.88 12.45
CA LEU A 176 13.20 2.07 11.60
C LEU A 176 13.28 3.36 12.44
N GLY A 177 12.49 3.45 13.52
CA GLY A 177 12.51 4.63 14.41
C GLY A 177 13.85 4.83 15.10
N ARG A 178 14.52 3.74 15.51
CA ARG A 178 15.88 3.81 16.11
C ARG A 178 16.89 4.33 15.09
N ARG A 179 16.94 3.72 13.90
CA ARG A 179 17.85 4.14 12.83
C ARG A 179 17.62 5.59 12.44
N LEU A 180 16.36 6.04 12.37
CA LEU A 180 16.03 7.43 12.08
C LEU A 180 16.56 8.38 13.17
N ALA A 181 16.47 7.99 14.45
CA ALA A 181 17.00 8.79 15.54
C ALA A 181 18.55 8.85 15.53
N GLU A 182 19.20 7.78 15.12
CA GLU A 182 20.67 7.69 14.98
C GLU A 182 21.20 8.47 13.78
N ALA A 183 20.38 8.70 12.74
CA ALA A 183 20.74 9.48 11.54
C ALA A 183 20.77 11.00 11.76
N SER A 184 20.72 11.47 12.99
CA SER A 184 20.84 12.88 13.33
C SER A 184 22.21 13.41 12.91
N GLY A 185 22.22 14.28 11.87
CA GLY A 185 23.44 14.83 11.28
C GLY A 185 23.79 14.27 9.89
N GLU A 186 23.10 13.24 9.43
CA GLU A 186 23.18 12.79 8.03
C GLU A 186 22.42 13.75 7.09
N PRO A 187 22.79 13.80 5.78
CA PRO A 187 22.01 14.53 4.79
C PRO A 187 20.54 14.02 4.77
N VAL A 188 19.59 14.96 4.85
CA VAL A 188 18.17 14.59 4.98
C VAL A 188 17.65 13.83 3.76
N GLU A 189 18.18 14.11 2.57
CA GLU A 189 17.81 13.44 1.32
C GLU A 189 18.20 11.96 1.35
N GLU A 190 19.41 11.64 1.80
CA GLU A 190 19.88 10.25 1.94
C GLU A 190 19.08 9.50 3.02
N THR A 191 18.85 10.17 4.15
CA THR A 191 18.00 9.63 5.23
C THR A 191 16.58 9.35 4.74
N ALA A 192 16.00 10.27 3.96
CA ALA A 192 14.66 10.15 3.42
C ALA A 192 14.52 8.97 2.44
N GLU A 193 15.52 8.73 1.60
CA GLU A 193 15.50 7.65 0.61
C GLU A 193 15.38 6.28 1.29
N TRP A 194 16.30 5.94 2.18
CA TRP A 194 16.25 4.64 2.86
C TRP A 194 15.07 4.54 3.84
N TYR A 195 14.70 5.65 4.49
CA TYR A 195 13.56 5.70 5.40
C TYR A 195 12.27 5.36 4.67
N PHE A 196 12.01 6.02 3.55
CA PHE A 196 10.78 5.81 2.78
C PHE A 196 10.71 4.42 2.16
N ALA A 197 11.82 3.90 1.66
CA ALA A 197 11.89 2.52 1.15
C ALA A 197 11.52 1.51 2.25
N GLU A 198 12.08 1.64 3.45
CA GLU A 198 11.79 0.74 4.57
C GLU A 198 10.34 0.93 5.09
N LEU A 199 9.86 2.17 5.19
CA LEU A 199 8.47 2.47 5.55
C LEU A 199 7.49 1.76 4.61
N MET A 200 7.67 1.90 3.30
CA MET A 200 6.80 1.28 2.32
C MET A 200 6.93 -0.25 2.32
N ALA A 201 8.12 -0.79 2.58
CA ALA A 201 8.34 -2.23 2.74
C ALA A 201 7.61 -2.79 3.98
N ILE A 202 7.59 -2.07 5.10
CA ILE A 202 6.80 -2.44 6.30
C ILE A 202 5.31 -2.44 5.95
N LEU A 203 4.81 -1.42 5.26
CA LEU A 203 3.40 -1.31 4.89
C LEU A 203 2.93 -2.37 3.88
N LYS A 204 3.84 -3.01 3.13
CA LYS A 204 3.52 -4.18 2.29
C LYS A 204 3.16 -5.42 3.13
N ILE A 205 3.66 -5.54 4.36
CA ILE A 205 3.30 -6.60 5.29
C ILE A 205 1.86 -6.38 5.75
N ARG A 206 1.03 -7.41 5.76
CA ARG A 206 -0.34 -7.27 6.28
C ARG A 206 -0.32 -6.97 7.78
N ALA A 207 -1.10 -5.98 8.18
CA ALA A 207 -1.37 -5.74 9.59
C ALA A 207 -2.08 -6.96 10.21
N THR A 208 -1.73 -7.30 11.44
CA THR A 208 -2.30 -8.44 12.14
C THR A 208 -3.13 -8.00 13.34
N ARG A 209 -4.17 -8.76 13.68
CA ARG A 209 -4.97 -8.51 14.87
C ARG A 209 -4.10 -8.40 16.13
N LYS A 210 -3.12 -9.30 16.29
CA LYS A 210 -2.17 -9.25 17.41
C LYS A 210 -1.43 -7.91 17.49
N ASN A 211 -0.97 -7.40 16.35
CA ASN A 211 -0.27 -6.12 16.30
C ASN A 211 -1.21 -4.94 16.56
N HIS A 212 -2.45 -4.99 16.04
CA HIS A 212 -3.47 -3.99 16.35
C HIS A 212 -3.79 -3.96 17.86
N VAL A 213 -3.99 -5.12 18.51
CA VAL A 213 -4.21 -5.19 19.96
C VAL A 213 -3.06 -4.53 20.72
N ASN A 214 -1.82 -4.80 20.33
CA ASN A 214 -0.67 -4.14 20.96
C ASN A 214 -0.72 -2.62 20.80
N VAL A 215 -1.05 -2.11 19.61
CA VAL A 215 -1.17 -0.67 19.35
C VAL A 215 -2.32 -0.07 20.20
N LEU A 216 -3.49 -0.73 20.23
CA LEU A 216 -4.63 -0.27 21.02
C LEU A 216 -4.29 -0.17 22.52
N GLN A 217 -3.55 -1.16 23.07
CA GLN A 217 -3.07 -1.15 24.45
C GLN A 217 -2.05 -0.02 24.70
N HIS A 218 -1.18 0.27 23.72
CA HIS A 218 -0.30 1.44 23.81
C HIS A 218 -1.09 2.74 23.87
N LEU A 219 -2.12 2.89 23.03
CA LEU A 219 -2.99 4.07 23.02
C LEU A 219 -3.79 4.20 24.32
N GLN A 220 -4.33 3.09 24.84
CA GLN A 220 -4.99 3.04 26.16
C GLN A 220 -4.06 3.54 27.27
N GLY A 221 -2.77 3.26 27.18
CA GLY A 221 -1.77 3.71 28.16
C GLY A 221 -1.68 5.22 28.31
N PHE A 222 -1.95 6.01 27.25
CA PHE A 222 -2.01 7.48 27.32
C PHE A 222 -3.20 8.00 28.14
N LEU A 223 -4.27 7.21 28.22
CA LEU A 223 -5.49 7.55 28.98
C LEU A 223 -5.42 7.09 30.44
N LYS A 224 -4.31 6.47 30.88
CA LYS A 224 -4.20 5.82 32.20
C LYS A 224 -4.57 6.73 33.39
N ASN A 225 -4.26 8.02 33.29
CA ASN A 225 -4.52 9.00 34.36
C ASN A 225 -5.66 9.97 34.04
N GLU A 226 -6.25 9.83 32.82
CA GLU A 226 -7.22 10.81 32.30
C GLU A 226 -8.66 10.35 32.44
N ILE A 227 -8.91 9.05 32.45
CA ILE A 227 -10.26 8.47 32.51
C ILE A 227 -10.45 7.67 33.83
N ASP A 228 -11.68 7.50 34.24
CA ASP A 228 -12.02 6.78 35.47
C ASP A 228 -11.89 5.25 35.36
N SER A 229 -12.25 4.51 36.41
CA SER A 229 -12.10 3.05 36.43
C SER A 229 -13.10 2.32 35.53
N GLU A 230 -14.33 2.87 35.37
CA GLU A 230 -15.36 2.26 34.53
C GLU A 230 -15.00 2.40 33.05
N ASP A 231 -14.61 3.59 32.63
CA ASP A 231 -14.13 3.87 31.29
C ASP A 231 -12.88 3.01 30.93
N LYS A 232 -11.95 2.83 31.89
CA LYS A 232 -10.78 1.94 31.67
C LYS A 232 -11.18 0.50 31.48
N GLN A 233 -12.13 0.02 32.26
CA GLN A 233 -12.65 -1.33 32.17
C GLN A 233 -13.37 -1.53 30.83
N GLU A 234 -14.26 -0.62 30.43
CA GLU A 234 -14.99 -0.69 29.16
C GLU A 234 -14.01 -0.73 27.97
N LEU A 235 -13.00 0.13 27.97
CA LEU A 235 -11.99 0.16 26.91
C LEU A 235 -11.18 -1.14 26.86
N ALA A 236 -10.77 -1.67 28.01
CA ALA A 236 -10.03 -2.93 28.09
C ALA A 236 -10.87 -4.12 27.59
N GLU A 237 -12.15 -4.21 28.00
CA GLU A 237 -13.07 -5.24 27.53
C GLU A 237 -13.34 -5.13 26.03
N THR A 238 -13.46 -3.91 25.50
CA THR A 238 -13.67 -3.67 24.07
C THR A 238 -12.46 -4.11 23.26
N ILE A 239 -11.23 -3.83 23.71
CA ILE A 239 -10.00 -4.32 23.10
C ILE A 239 -9.93 -5.84 23.17
N ASP A 240 -10.33 -6.45 24.28
CA ASP A 240 -10.35 -7.91 24.42
C ASP A 240 -11.38 -8.57 23.50
N LYS A 241 -12.59 -8.02 23.38
CA LYS A 241 -13.61 -8.47 22.43
C LYS A 241 -13.11 -8.38 20.97
N TYR A 242 -12.35 -7.33 20.62
CA TYR A 242 -11.66 -7.27 19.34
C TYR A 242 -10.60 -8.38 19.21
N ARG A 243 -9.79 -8.62 20.25
CA ARG A 243 -8.76 -9.66 20.26
C ARG A 243 -9.32 -11.04 19.96
N ILE A 244 -10.48 -11.39 20.55
CA ILE A 244 -11.16 -12.68 20.38
C ILE A 244 -12.17 -12.71 19.21
N GLN A 245 -12.13 -11.72 18.31
CA GLN A 245 -12.93 -11.64 17.09
C GLN A 245 -14.45 -11.43 17.26
N LEU A 246 -14.88 -10.93 18.39
CA LEU A 246 -16.28 -10.56 18.63
C LEU A 246 -16.64 -9.16 18.10
N LEU A 247 -15.65 -8.28 17.93
CA LEU A 247 -15.85 -6.93 17.45
C LEU A 247 -14.84 -6.60 16.32
N PRO A 248 -15.23 -5.78 15.31
CA PRO A 248 -14.31 -5.24 14.32
C PRO A 248 -13.42 -4.13 14.90
N LEU A 249 -12.29 -3.84 14.24
CA LEU A 249 -11.29 -2.87 14.67
C LEU A 249 -11.85 -1.45 14.86
N ILE A 250 -12.86 -1.07 14.07
CA ILE A 250 -13.47 0.26 14.15
C ILE A 250 -14.06 0.55 15.53
N VAL A 251 -14.53 -0.47 16.28
CA VAL A 251 -15.18 -0.28 17.58
C VAL A 251 -14.20 0.24 18.62
N PRO A 252 -13.07 -0.44 18.94
CA PRO A 252 -12.10 0.11 19.90
C PRO A 252 -11.46 1.41 19.40
N ILE A 253 -11.27 1.60 18.09
CA ILE A 253 -10.81 2.90 17.56
C ILE A 253 -11.80 4.01 17.84
N THR A 254 -13.10 3.78 17.65
CA THR A 254 -14.13 4.79 17.91
C THR A 254 -14.20 5.17 19.40
N LEU A 255 -14.07 4.19 20.28
CA LEU A 255 -14.04 4.43 21.73
C LEU A 255 -12.79 5.21 22.14
N LEU A 256 -11.60 4.85 21.64
CA LEU A 256 -10.37 5.63 21.84
C LEU A 256 -10.50 7.08 21.35
N ARG A 257 -11.06 7.29 20.16
CA ARG A 257 -11.33 8.63 19.60
C ARG A 257 -12.27 9.43 20.51
N HIS A 258 -13.29 8.77 21.08
CA HIS A 258 -14.20 9.42 22.02
C HIS A 258 -13.44 9.95 23.23
N HIS A 259 -12.61 9.12 23.86
CA HIS A 259 -11.83 9.53 25.03
C HIS A 259 -10.79 10.59 24.69
N PHE A 260 -10.05 10.47 23.59
CA PHE A 260 -9.05 11.49 23.20
C PHE A 260 -9.68 12.84 22.82
N ARG A 261 -10.92 12.88 22.34
CA ARG A 261 -11.62 14.18 22.17
C ARG A 261 -11.93 14.86 23.50
N ARG A 262 -12.16 14.10 24.56
CA ARG A 262 -12.40 14.64 25.92
C ARG A 262 -11.11 14.92 26.68
N HIS A 263 -10.07 14.18 26.37
CA HIS A 263 -8.74 14.26 26.97
C HIS A 263 -7.67 14.40 25.86
N PRO A 264 -7.55 15.59 25.23
CA PRO A 264 -6.63 15.80 24.11
C PRO A 264 -5.18 15.53 24.50
N HIS A 265 -4.43 14.90 23.60
CA HIS A 265 -3.01 14.65 23.81
C HIS A 265 -2.24 14.95 22.52
N GLU A 266 -1.34 15.92 22.55
CA GLU A 266 -0.65 16.48 21.38
C GLU A 266 -0.06 15.43 20.43
N PHE A 267 0.58 14.39 20.98
CA PHE A 267 1.14 13.30 20.17
C PHE A 267 0.07 12.44 19.51
N ILE A 268 -1.06 12.20 20.22
CA ILE A 268 -2.15 11.34 19.69
C ILE A 268 -2.98 12.10 18.66
N ASP A 269 -3.18 13.39 18.83
CA ASP A 269 -3.97 14.23 17.91
C ASP A 269 -3.33 14.28 16.51
N ARG A 270 -2.01 14.07 16.42
CA ARG A 270 -1.27 14.00 15.15
C ARG A 270 -1.17 12.60 14.56
N THR A 271 -1.48 11.54 15.33
CA THR A 271 -1.30 10.15 14.85
C THR A 271 -2.29 9.78 13.75
N LYS A 272 -1.79 9.19 12.66
CA LYS A 272 -2.61 8.70 11.55
C LYS A 272 -3.25 7.33 11.81
N TYR A 273 -2.96 6.67 12.93
CA TYR A 273 -3.52 5.36 13.24
C TYR A 273 -5.02 5.42 13.54
N LEU A 274 -5.46 6.45 14.26
CA LEU A 274 -6.87 6.63 14.57
C LEU A 274 -7.68 7.12 13.37
N ASP A 275 -7.03 7.84 12.41
CA ASP A 275 -7.62 8.39 11.20
C ASP A 275 -6.72 8.13 9.97
N PRO A 276 -6.54 6.87 9.55
CA PRO A 276 -5.58 6.54 8.49
C PRO A 276 -6.08 6.93 7.08
N HIS A 277 -7.38 7.14 6.91
CA HIS A 277 -8.07 7.46 5.64
C HIS A 277 -9.48 7.98 5.95
N PRO A 278 -10.18 8.59 4.98
CA PRO A 278 -11.57 9.02 5.15
C PRO A 278 -12.47 7.89 5.65
N ALA A 279 -13.28 8.18 6.68
CA ALA A 279 -14.13 7.19 7.34
C ALA A 279 -15.18 6.58 6.40
N GLU A 280 -15.62 7.34 5.40
CA GLU A 280 -16.59 6.96 4.38
C GLU A 280 -16.12 5.80 3.50
N LEU A 281 -14.81 5.51 3.45
CA LEU A 281 -14.26 4.33 2.79
C LEU A 281 -14.61 3.02 3.50
N MET A 282 -15.10 3.08 4.74
CA MET A 282 -15.56 1.95 5.55
C MET A 282 -14.55 0.79 5.65
N LEU A 283 -13.25 1.09 5.71
CA LEU A 283 -12.20 0.07 5.62
C LEU A 283 -11.91 -0.65 6.94
N LEU A 284 -12.10 -0.05 8.09
CA LEU A 284 -11.78 -0.65 9.40
C LEU A 284 -12.85 -1.64 9.91
N ASN A 285 -13.76 -2.09 9.05
CA ASN A 285 -14.93 -2.91 9.43
C ASN A 285 -14.68 -4.42 9.31
N THR A 286 -13.52 -4.87 8.87
CA THR A 286 -13.19 -6.31 8.78
C THR A 286 -12.91 -6.90 10.16
N LEU A 287 -13.52 -8.05 10.44
CA LEU A 287 -13.32 -8.84 11.65
C LEU A 287 -11.94 -9.51 11.67
#